data_0e824155fb743fd80eac8ab860e20b8d
#
_entry.id   0e824155fb743fd80eac8ab860e20b8d
#
_cell.length_a   1.000
_cell.length_b   1.000
_cell.length_c   1.000
_cell.angle_alpha   90.00
_cell.angle_beta   90.00
_cell.angle_gamma   90.00
#
_symmetry.space_group_name_H-M   'P 1'
#
loop_
_entity.id
_entity.type
_entity.pdbx_description
1 polymer ?
#
loop_
_entity_poly.entity_id
_entity_poly.type
_entity_poly.pdbx_seq_one_letter_code
_entity_poly.pdbx_strand_id
1 'polypeptide(L)'
;MEKTTTFMRRGVLAGLIAVCVCALCFALTACGPSDEDQAKEALDAQLGQLVNPSDDTISKLSDEAKMGAGSSFSTLNMDSTAFVKSWLSGFSYEIGDVKVDGDTAKAETAATCKQLYVIMTSWGDSFESDALSQQFTSIDEVYTYAGKTFMDAIDGAQPVTTNVTFTLAKDGGDWTFASNSDNDQALADALLGGGADASFFRD
;
A
#
# COMPACT_ATOMS: atom_id res chain seq x y z
N MET A 1 -12.16 -16.48 -21.22
CA MET A 1 -11.70 -15.11 -20.94
C MET A 1 -11.44 -14.85 -19.43
N GLU A 2 -11.51 -15.87 -18.59
CA GLU A 2 -11.44 -15.75 -17.11
C GLU A 2 -10.04 -15.82 -16.47
N LYS A 3 -9.02 -16.23 -17.21
CA LYS A 3 -7.67 -16.47 -16.64
C LYS A 3 -6.75 -15.25 -16.59
N THR A 4 -7.08 -14.18 -17.29
CA THR A 4 -6.20 -12.98 -17.39
C THR A 4 -6.41 -12.02 -16.22
N THR A 5 -7.60 -11.98 -15.65
CA THR A 5 -7.99 -11.07 -14.57
C THR A 5 -7.37 -11.46 -13.23
N THR A 6 -7.20 -12.75 -12.96
CA THR A 6 -6.64 -13.27 -11.69
C THR A 6 -5.13 -13.00 -11.57
N PHE A 7 -4.41 -12.86 -12.70
CA PHE A 7 -2.97 -12.62 -12.71
C PHE A 7 -2.62 -11.15 -12.40
N MET A 8 -3.44 -10.21 -12.86
CA MET A 8 -3.22 -8.77 -12.60
C MET A 8 -3.34 -8.38 -11.12
N ARG A 9 -4.20 -9.09 -10.37
CA ARG A 9 -4.55 -8.77 -8.97
C ARG A 9 -3.50 -9.16 -7.95
N ARG A 10 -2.82 -10.27 -8.18
CA ARG A 10 -1.70 -10.70 -7.35
C ARG A 10 -0.45 -9.82 -7.54
N GLY A 11 -0.37 -9.08 -8.64
CA GLY A 11 0.76 -8.23 -8.98
C GLY A 11 0.88 -6.97 -8.12
N VAL A 12 -0.23 -6.29 -7.81
CA VAL A 12 -0.17 -4.99 -7.11
C VAL A 12 0.19 -5.14 -5.63
N LEU A 13 -0.43 -6.10 -4.93
CA LEU A 13 -0.06 -6.39 -3.54
C LEU A 13 1.30 -7.11 -3.44
N ALA A 14 1.60 -8.03 -4.37
CA ALA A 14 2.91 -8.68 -4.41
C ALA A 14 4.04 -7.70 -4.75
N GLY A 15 3.78 -6.66 -5.52
CA GLY A 15 4.74 -5.62 -5.83
C GLY A 15 5.03 -4.70 -4.65
N LEU A 16 4.02 -4.33 -3.87
CA LEU A 16 4.21 -3.62 -2.60
C LEU A 16 5.08 -4.42 -1.62
N ILE A 17 4.89 -5.76 -1.58
CA ILE A 17 5.70 -6.66 -0.77
C ILE A 17 7.13 -6.79 -1.35
N ALA A 18 7.29 -6.85 -2.68
CA ALA A 18 8.58 -7.04 -3.33
C ALA A 18 9.52 -5.83 -3.20
N VAL A 19 9.01 -4.61 -3.06
CA VAL A 19 9.82 -3.41 -2.77
C VAL A 19 10.46 -3.49 -1.38
N CYS A 20 9.86 -4.25 -0.48
CA CYS A 20 10.32 -4.38 0.90
C CYS A 20 11.38 -5.48 1.13
N VAL A 21 11.73 -6.32 0.16
CA VAL A 21 12.70 -7.42 0.34
C VAL A 21 14.12 -6.97 -0.06
N CYS A 22 14.69 -5.99 0.64
CA CYS A 22 16.13 -5.78 0.62
C CYS A 22 16.73 -6.31 1.93
N ALA A 23 17.24 -7.53 1.89
CA ALA A 23 17.88 -8.18 3.02
C ALA A 23 19.07 -7.35 3.54
N LEU A 24 18.95 -6.87 4.76
CA LEU A 24 20.09 -6.42 5.56
C LEU A 24 20.60 -7.63 6.34
N CYS A 25 21.66 -8.26 5.84
CA CYS A 25 22.36 -9.32 6.58
C CYS A 25 23.11 -8.70 7.75
N PHE A 26 22.61 -8.84 8.97
CA PHE A 26 23.36 -8.58 10.18
C PHE A 26 23.86 -9.90 10.78
N ALA A 27 25.14 -10.14 10.67
CA ALA A 27 25.80 -11.21 11.40
C ALA A 27 25.96 -10.77 12.87
N LEU A 28 25.23 -11.41 13.80
CA LEU A 28 25.25 -11.08 15.22
C LEU A 28 25.95 -12.13 16.05
N THR A 29 26.79 -11.66 16.95
CA THR A 29 27.55 -12.40 17.97
C THR A 29 26.67 -12.84 19.13
N ALA A 30 27.08 -13.84 19.89
CA ALA A 30 26.36 -14.64 20.88
C ALA A 30 25.75 -13.94 22.12
N CYS A 31 25.47 -12.63 22.04
CA CYS A 31 24.62 -11.85 22.95
C CYS A 31 23.80 -10.86 22.11
N GLY A 32 23.10 -11.35 21.10
CA GLY A 32 22.30 -10.55 20.18
C GLY A 32 20.91 -10.18 20.76
N PRO A 33 20.19 -9.27 20.08
CA PRO A 33 18.80 -8.93 20.41
C PRO A 33 17.92 -10.18 20.43
N SER A 34 16.84 -10.15 21.21
CA SER A 34 15.87 -11.24 21.26
C SER A 34 15.24 -11.47 19.87
N ASP A 35 14.64 -12.64 19.65
CA ASP A 35 13.90 -12.90 18.41
C ASP A 35 12.76 -11.89 18.20
N GLU A 36 12.15 -11.38 19.29
CA GLU A 36 11.13 -10.32 19.25
C GLU A 36 11.73 -8.99 18.75
N ASP A 37 12.92 -8.62 19.25
CA ASP A 37 13.60 -7.39 18.80
C ASP A 37 14.00 -7.48 17.33
N GLN A 38 14.52 -8.64 16.91
CA GLN A 38 14.92 -8.88 15.53
C GLN A 38 13.72 -8.85 14.56
N ALA A 39 12.61 -9.47 14.95
CA ALA A 39 11.38 -9.43 14.16
C ALA A 39 10.82 -8.00 14.08
N LYS A 40 10.88 -7.25 15.18
CA LYS A 40 10.49 -5.83 15.22
C LYS A 40 11.35 -4.99 14.30
N GLU A 41 12.69 -5.18 14.33
CA GLU A 41 13.63 -4.47 13.45
C GLU A 41 13.40 -4.80 11.98
N ALA A 42 13.12 -6.07 11.65
CA ALA A 42 12.80 -6.49 10.29
C ALA A 42 11.52 -5.82 9.76
N LEU A 43 10.48 -5.72 10.58
CA LEU A 43 9.25 -5.03 10.20
C LEU A 43 9.47 -3.52 10.08
N ASP A 44 10.22 -2.92 11.01
CA ASP A 44 10.57 -1.49 11.00
C ASP A 44 11.36 -1.12 9.73
N ALA A 45 12.33 -1.92 9.33
CA ALA A 45 13.10 -1.73 8.10
C ALA A 45 12.21 -1.76 6.84
N GLN A 46 11.11 -2.50 6.86
CA GLN A 46 10.17 -2.59 5.76
C GLN A 46 9.21 -1.41 5.71
N LEU A 47 8.51 -1.15 6.81
CA LEU A 47 7.54 -0.06 6.88
C LEU A 47 8.21 1.31 6.81
N GLY A 48 9.44 1.43 7.34
CA GLY A 48 10.24 2.64 7.31
C GLY A 48 10.51 3.18 5.90
N GLN A 49 10.57 2.29 4.89
CA GLN A 49 10.71 2.68 3.49
C GLN A 49 9.51 3.49 2.95
N LEU A 50 8.34 3.38 3.61
CA LEU A 50 7.12 4.10 3.21
C LEU A 50 6.97 5.45 3.92
N VAL A 51 7.68 5.69 5.05
CA VAL A 51 7.61 6.95 5.80
C VAL A 51 8.28 8.09 5.04
N ASN A 52 9.48 7.83 4.52
CA ASN A 52 10.24 8.79 3.71
C ASN A 52 10.80 8.04 2.49
N PRO A 53 9.94 7.71 1.53
CA PRO A 53 10.33 6.85 0.42
C PRO A 53 11.40 7.51 -0.44
N SER A 54 12.44 6.75 -0.76
CA SER A 54 13.46 7.16 -1.73
C SER A 54 12.86 7.31 -3.14
N ASP A 55 13.56 8.03 -4.03
CA ASP A 55 13.10 8.13 -5.43
C ASP A 55 13.02 6.75 -6.11
N ASP A 56 13.90 5.79 -5.75
CA ASP A 56 13.83 4.41 -6.24
C ASP A 56 12.57 3.69 -5.72
N THR A 57 12.25 3.82 -4.44
CA THR A 57 11.00 3.29 -3.84
C THR A 57 9.77 3.89 -4.52
N ILE A 58 9.74 5.21 -4.70
CA ILE A 58 8.65 5.90 -5.40
C ILE A 58 8.51 5.40 -6.84
N SER A 59 9.63 5.24 -7.57
CA SER A 59 9.60 4.74 -8.94
C SER A 59 9.00 3.34 -9.02
N LYS A 60 9.44 2.42 -8.15
CA LYS A 60 8.92 1.05 -8.09
C LYS A 60 7.43 1.02 -7.77
N LEU A 61 7.00 1.75 -6.75
CA LEU A 61 5.58 1.84 -6.38
C LEU A 61 4.73 2.48 -7.49
N SER A 62 5.28 3.46 -8.22
CA SER A 62 4.60 4.08 -9.36
C SER A 62 4.43 3.12 -10.52
N ASP A 63 5.41 2.28 -10.78
CA ASP A 63 5.33 1.27 -11.84
C ASP A 63 4.35 0.15 -11.45
N GLU A 64 4.32 -0.29 -10.19
CA GLU A 64 3.33 -1.23 -9.67
C GLU A 64 1.91 -0.65 -9.75
N ALA A 65 1.73 0.61 -9.35
CA ALA A 65 0.45 1.30 -9.46
C ALA A 65 -0.05 1.35 -10.93
N LYS A 66 0.85 1.64 -11.90
CA LYS A 66 0.51 1.59 -13.33
C LYS A 66 0.12 0.20 -13.78
N MET A 67 0.88 -0.83 -13.37
CA MET A 67 0.55 -2.22 -13.73
C MET A 67 -0.82 -2.64 -13.19
N GLY A 68 -1.13 -2.27 -11.94
CA GLY A 68 -2.40 -2.58 -11.31
C GLY A 68 -3.58 -1.83 -11.91
N ALA A 69 -3.41 -0.55 -12.18
CA ALA A 69 -4.46 0.31 -12.73
C ALA A 69 -4.60 0.22 -14.27
N GLY A 70 -3.71 -0.52 -14.94
CA GLY A 70 -3.72 -0.66 -16.40
C GLY A 70 -3.59 0.70 -17.10
N SER A 71 -4.54 1.02 -17.98
CA SER A 71 -4.53 2.29 -18.72
C SER A 71 -5.12 3.48 -17.93
N SER A 72 -5.60 3.29 -16.70
CA SER A 72 -6.34 4.35 -15.96
C SER A 72 -5.51 5.61 -15.77
N PHE A 73 -4.22 5.51 -15.43
CA PHE A 73 -3.36 6.67 -15.29
C PHE A 73 -3.26 7.51 -16.57
N SER A 74 -3.08 6.85 -17.72
CA SER A 74 -3.02 7.54 -19.01
C SER A 74 -4.38 8.08 -19.44
N THR A 75 -5.46 7.33 -19.24
CA THR A 75 -6.82 7.74 -19.57
C THR A 75 -7.26 8.97 -18.77
N LEU A 76 -6.93 8.98 -17.47
CA LEU A 76 -7.26 10.09 -16.58
C LEU A 76 -6.21 11.23 -16.60
N ASN A 77 -5.21 11.12 -17.46
CA ASN A 77 -4.10 12.08 -17.53
C ASN A 77 -3.43 12.34 -16.16
N MET A 78 -3.23 11.26 -15.39
CA MET A 78 -2.64 11.32 -14.05
C MET A 78 -1.18 10.90 -14.07
N ASP A 79 -0.35 11.59 -13.28
CA ASP A 79 1.03 11.20 -13.02
C ASP A 79 1.09 10.20 -11.86
N SER A 80 1.56 8.98 -12.12
CA SER A 80 1.63 7.92 -11.12
C SER A 80 2.62 8.21 -9.99
N THR A 81 3.69 8.98 -10.28
CA THR A 81 4.67 9.38 -9.29
C THR A 81 4.08 10.42 -8.33
N ALA A 82 3.34 11.39 -8.87
CA ALA A 82 2.60 12.37 -8.07
C ALA A 82 1.53 11.67 -7.22
N PHE A 83 0.82 10.71 -7.81
CA PHE A 83 -0.18 9.89 -7.11
C PHE A 83 0.43 9.18 -5.89
N VAL A 84 1.52 8.43 -6.07
CA VAL A 84 2.17 7.68 -4.98
C VAL A 84 2.69 8.63 -3.90
N LYS A 85 3.32 9.74 -4.27
CA LYS A 85 3.81 10.75 -3.33
C LYS A 85 2.67 11.37 -2.52
N SER A 86 1.57 11.72 -3.16
CA SER A 86 0.39 12.27 -2.49
C SER A 86 -0.26 11.26 -1.55
N TRP A 87 -0.45 10.02 -2.02
CA TRP A 87 -1.06 8.95 -1.24
C TRP A 87 -0.27 8.62 0.01
N LEU A 88 1.06 8.44 -0.10
CA LEU A 88 1.94 8.14 1.03
C LEU A 88 2.26 9.35 1.91
N SER A 89 1.85 10.55 1.51
CA SER A 89 2.07 11.76 2.31
C SER A 89 1.38 11.64 3.67
N GLY A 90 2.16 11.69 4.74
CA GLY A 90 1.69 11.52 6.12
C GLY A 90 1.61 10.06 6.57
N PHE A 91 2.16 9.10 5.80
CA PHE A 91 2.30 7.73 6.26
C PHE A 91 3.20 7.68 7.49
N SER A 92 2.74 6.97 8.51
CA SER A 92 3.49 6.68 9.73
C SER A 92 2.99 5.37 10.34
N TYR A 93 3.77 4.78 11.25
CA TYR A 93 3.39 3.56 11.95
C TYR A 93 3.99 3.51 13.35
N GLU A 94 3.39 2.68 14.19
CA GLU A 94 3.89 2.31 15.50
C GLU A 94 3.80 0.80 15.65
N ILE A 95 4.95 0.12 15.87
CA ILE A 95 5.00 -1.32 16.11
C ILE A 95 4.86 -1.53 17.62
N GLY A 96 3.75 -2.12 18.02
CA GLY A 96 3.43 -2.48 19.40
C GLY A 96 4.08 -3.79 19.83
N ASP A 97 3.24 -4.67 20.39
CA ASP A 97 3.68 -5.97 20.88
C ASP A 97 4.08 -6.92 19.74
N VAL A 98 5.22 -7.56 19.89
CA VAL A 98 5.67 -8.64 19.02
C VAL A 98 5.66 -9.94 19.80
N LYS A 99 5.04 -10.98 19.27
CA LYS A 99 4.96 -12.31 19.88
C LYS A 99 5.61 -13.32 18.94
N VAL A 100 6.63 -13.99 19.44
CA VAL A 100 7.35 -15.04 18.71
C VAL A 100 6.86 -16.42 19.14
N ASP A 101 6.60 -17.28 18.15
CA ASP A 101 6.27 -18.69 18.33
C ASP A 101 7.07 -19.52 17.31
N GLY A 102 8.17 -20.11 17.75
CA GLY A 102 9.13 -20.81 16.89
C GLY A 102 9.71 -19.89 15.81
N ASP A 103 9.51 -20.27 14.55
CA ASP A 103 9.98 -19.51 13.39
C ASP A 103 8.94 -18.52 12.83
N THR A 104 7.93 -18.17 13.64
CA THR A 104 6.89 -17.21 13.27
C THR A 104 6.80 -16.12 14.34
N ALA A 105 6.65 -14.87 13.90
CA ALA A 105 6.35 -13.74 14.77
C ALA A 105 5.10 -13.01 14.30
N LYS A 106 4.31 -12.50 15.27
CA LYS A 106 3.18 -11.62 15.02
C LYS A 106 3.43 -10.28 15.67
N ALA A 107 3.34 -9.21 14.89
CA ALA A 107 3.57 -7.85 15.31
C ALA A 107 2.27 -7.03 15.20
N GLU A 108 1.74 -6.56 16.32
CA GLU A 108 0.63 -5.62 16.36
C GLU A 108 1.15 -4.24 15.90
N THR A 109 0.51 -3.63 14.91
CA THR A 109 1.00 -2.40 14.31
C THR A 109 -0.15 -1.42 14.08
N ALA A 110 0.02 -0.19 14.56
CA ALA A 110 -0.84 0.93 14.23
C ALA A 110 -0.25 1.65 13.02
N ALA A 111 -0.87 1.49 11.85
CA ALA A 111 -0.45 2.13 10.61
C ALA A 111 -1.37 3.31 10.29
N THR A 112 -0.78 4.47 10.01
CA THR A 112 -1.50 5.70 9.64
C THR A 112 -1.24 6.01 8.18
N CYS A 113 -2.29 6.04 7.37
CA CYS A 113 -2.20 6.30 5.93
C CYS A 113 -3.48 6.97 5.42
N LYS A 114 -3.40 7.62 4.27
CA LYS A 114 -4.57 8.05 3.50
C LYS A 114 -5.25 6.79 2.94
N GLN A 115 -6.48 6.54 3.37
CA GLN A 115 -7.23 5.33 3.03
C GLN A 115 -7.78 5.44 1.60
N LEU A 116 -7.03 4.93 0.63
CA LEU A 116 -7.28 5.13 -0.80
C LEU A 116 -8.68 4.65 -1.24
N TYR A 117 -9.17 3.54 -0.70
CA TYR A 117 -10.51 3.03 -1.02
C TYR A 117 -11.61 3.99 -0.56
N VAL A 118 -11.48 4.54 0.65
CA VAL A 118 -12.43 5.52 1.20
C VAL A 118 -12.43 6.80 0.37
N ILE A 119 -11.23 7.27 -0.03
CA ILE A 119 -11.07 8.45 -0.90
C ILE A 119 -11.75 8.21 -2.24
N MET A 120 -11.47 7.06 -2.87
CA MET A 120 -12.02 6.71 -4.18
C MET A 120 -13.56 6.62 -4.15
N THR A 121 -14.11 6.01 -3.11
CA THR A 121 -15.57 5.89 -2.94
C THR A 121 -16.21 7.27 -2.75
N SER A 122 -15.68 8.07 -1.83
CA SER A 122 -16.20 9.42 -1.56
C SER A 122 -16.06 10.35 -2.77
N TRP A 123 -14.95 10.25 -3.50
CA TRP A 123 -14.76 10.98 -4.76
C TRP A 123 -15.76 10.52 -5.82
N GLY A 124 -15.96 9.20 -5.98
CA GLY A 124 -16.93 8.66 -6.94
C GLY A 124 -18.35 9.14 -6.69
N ASP A 125 -18.78 9.18 -5.42
CA ASP A 125 -20.11 9.65 -5.02
C ASP A 125 -20.33 11.14 -5.36
N SER A 126 -19.28 11.96 -5.26
CA SER A 126 -19.36 13.40 -5.56
C SER A 126 -19.14 13.73 -7.04
N PHE A 127 -18.32 12.95 -7.72
CA PHE A 127 -17.86 13.22 -9.09
C PHE A 127 -19.00 13.35 -10.09
N GLU A 128 -20.04 12.49 -10.02
CA GLU A 128 -21.17 12.54 -10.94
C GLU A 128 -21.87 13.88 -10.86
N SER A 129 -22.19 14.34 -9.65
CA SER A 129 -22.85 15.62 -9.40
C SER A 129 -21.98 16.80 -9.85
N ASP A 130 -20.69 16.76 -9.56
CA ASP A 130 -19.76 17.82 -9.90
C ASP A 130 -19.53 17.89 -11.42
N ALA A 131 -19.41 16.74 -12.10
CA ALA A 131 -19.25 16.66 -13.54
C ALA A 131 -20.48 17.19 -14.29
N LEU A 132 -21.69 16.92 -13.79
CA LEU A 132 -22.93 17.45 -14.39
C LEU A 132 -23.02 18.97 -14.31
N SER A 133 -22.34 19.61 -13.39
CA SER A 133 -22.26 21.07 -13.27
C SER A 133 -21.28 21.71 -14.26
N GLN A 134 -20.44 20.92 -14.92
CA GLN A 134 -19.44 21.38 -15.88
C GLN A 134 -20.00 21.36 -17.32
N GLN A 135 -19.38 22.16 -18.19
CA GLN A 135 -19.68 22.17 -19.62
C GLN A 135 -18.49 21.59 -20.37
N PHE A 136 -18.47 20.27 -20.53
CA PHE A 136 -17.45 19.58 -21.31
C PHE A 136 -17.74 19.62 -22.80
N THR A 137 -16.72 19.79 -23.62
CA THR A 137 -16.82 19.77 -25.08
C THR A 137 -16.34 18.46 -25.68
N SER A 138 -15.64 17.64 -24.90
CA SER A 138 -15.11 16.33 -25.30
C SER A 138 -15.04 15.35 -24.13
N ILE A 139 -14.96 14.06 -24.45
CA ILE A 139 -14.76 13.01 -23.45
C ILE A 139 -13.36 13.11 -22.80
N ASP A 140 -12.37 13.60 -23.51
CA ASP A 140 -11.01 13.79 -22.98
C ASP A 140 -10.98 14.85 -21.88
N GLU A 141 -11.82 15.90 -22.01
CA GLU A 141 -11.99 16.90 -20.95
C GLU A 141 -12.62 16.26 -19.68
N VAL A 142 -13.58 15.33 -19.84
CA VAL A 142 -14.19 14.61 -18.73
C VAL A 142 -13.13 13.78 -18.01
N TYR A 143 -12.30 13.03 -18.75
CA TYR A 143 -11.24 12.20 -18.16
C TYR A 143 -10.17 13.05 -17.45
N THR A 144 -9.75 14.14 -18.05
CA THR A 144 -8.78 15.06 -17.45
C THR A 144 -9.34 15.69 -16.16
N TYR A 145 -10.62 16.07 -16.17
CA TYR A 145 -11.29 16.58 -14.99
C TYR A 145 -11.39 15.51 -13.90
N ALA A 146 -11.75 14.28 -14.26
CA ALA A 146 -11.81 13.15 -13.34
C ALA A 146 -10.48 12.89 -12.66
N GLY A 147 -9.40 12.82 -13.43
CA GLY A 147 -8.05 12.62 -12.88
C GLY A 147 -7.62 13.76 -11.97
N LYS A 148 -7.88 15.01 -12.37
CA LYS A 148 -7.57 16.18 -11.54
C LYS A 148 -8.33 16.15 -10.21
N THR A 149 -9.63 15.96 -10.23
CA THR A 149 -10.47 15.99 -9.01
C THR A 149 -10.17 14.79 -8.11
N PHE A 150 -9.78 13.63 -8.67
CA PHE A 150 -9.32 12.50 -7.88
C PHE A 150 -8.00 12.81 -7.17
N MET A 151 -7.04 13.42 -7.86
CA MET A 151 -5.79 13.87 -7.23
C MET A 151 -6.04 14.92 -6.14
N ASP A 152 -6.93 15.89 -6.40
CA ASP A 152 -7.35 16.88 -5.38
C ASP A 152 -7.97 16.20 -4.15
N ALA A 153 -8.75 15.13 -4.34
CA ALA A 153 -9.33 14.35 -3.24
C ALA A 153 -8.24 13.61 -2.42
N ILE A 154 -7.24 13.04 -3.08
CA ILE A 154 -6.10 12.41 -2.40
C ILE A 154 -5.28 13.45 -1.63
N ASP A 155 -4.98 14.59 -2.25
CA ASP A 155 -4.21 15.67 -1.61
C ASP A 155 -4.92 16.20 -0.37
N GLY A 156 -6.24 16.39 -0.42
CA GLY A 156 -7.07 16.88 0.68
C GLY A 156 -7.36 15.85 1.77
N ALA A 157 -7.14 14.55 1.52
CA ALA A 157 -7.46 13.50 2.46
C ALA A 157 -6.54 13.54 3.70
N GLN A 158 -7.15 13.30 4.86
CA GLN A 158 -6.40 13.17 6.12
C GLN A 158 -6.02 11.69 6.33
N PRO A 159 -4.77 11.41 6.77
CA PRO A 159 -4.38 10.06 7.17
C PRO A 159 -5.23 9.54 8.33
N VAL A 160 -5.53 8.25 8.32
CA VAL A 160 -6.31 7.55 9.34
C VAL A 160 -5.49 6.38 9.88
N THR A 161 -5.53 6.17 11.19
CA THR A 161 -4.82 5.06 11.84
C THR A 161 -5.69 3.80 11.83
N THR A 162 -5.09 2.70 11.36
CA THR A 162 -5.68 1.36 11.35
C THR A 162 -4.76 0.41 12.11
N ASN A 163 -5.32 -0.38 13.03
CA ASN A 163 -4.58 -1.41 13.73
C ASN A 163 -4.62 -2.70 12.93
N VAL A 164 -3.45 -3.23 12.62
CA VAL A 164 -3.26 -4.47 11.87
C VAL A 164 -2.25 -5.37 12.57
N THR A 165 -2.24 -6.66 12.22
CA THR A 165 -1.23 -7.60 12.70
C THR A 165 -0.45 -8.13 11.52
N PHE A 166 0.86 -7.89 11.52
CA PHE A 166 1.75 -8.47 10.54
C PHE A 166 2.37 -9.77 11.04
N THR A 167 2.54 -10.73 10.14
CA THR A 167 3.21 -11.99 10.38
C THR A 167 4.60 -11.96 9.73
N LEU A 168 5.62 -12.31 10.50
CA LEU A 168 6.98 -12.51 10.02
C LEU A 168 7.34 -13.98 10.11
N ALA A 169 8.21 -14.44 9.24
CA ALA A 169 8.76 -15.79 9.24
C ALA A 169 10.29 -15.73 9.32
N LYS A 170 10.89 -16.69 10.02
CA LYS A 170 12.33 -16.81 10.13
C LYS A 170 12.82 -17.75 9.04
N ASP A 171 13.69 -17.25 8.16
CA ASP A 171 14.33 -18.03 7.10
C ASP A 171 15.84 -17.89 7.20
N GLY A 172 16.55 -19.04 7.31
CA GLY A 172 18.00 -19.05 7.42
C GLY A 172 18.59 -18.33 8.65
N GLY A 173 17.75 -17.96 9.62
CA GLY A 173 18.12 -17.21 10.84
C GLY A 173 17.67 -15.75 10.81
N ASP A 174 17.25 -15.22 9.67
CA ASP A 174 16.77 -13.84 9.49
C ASP A 174 15.24 -13.79 9.51
N TRP A 175 14.68 -12.77 10.17
CA TRP A 175 13.26 -12.50 10.14
C TRP A 175 12.88 -11.73 8.87
N THR A 176 11.85 -12.20 8.20
CA THR A 176 11.32 -11.58 6.96
C THR A 176 9.81 -11.46 7.02
N PHE A 177 9.27 -10.54 6.25
CA PHE A 177 7.81 -10.39 6.10
C PHE A 177 7.23 -11.64 5.42
N ALA A 178 6.31 -12.32 6.09
CA ALA A 178 5.76 -13.56 5.56
C ALA A 178 4.87 -13.30 4.34
N SER A 179 5.12 -14.01 3.24
CA SER A 179 4.28 -13.94 2.04
C SER A 179 3.04 -14.83 2.23
N ASN A 180 1.96 -14.27 2.78
CA ASN A 180 0.71 -14.97 3.04
C ASN A 180 -0.49 -14.03 2.89
N SER A 181 -1.69 -14.61 2.79
CA SER A 181 -2.95 -13.87 2.62
C SER A 181 -3.28 -12.95 3.81
N ASP A 182 -2.82 -13.28 5.00
CA ASP A 182 -3.10 -12.48 6.20
C ASP A 182 -2.33 -11.16 6.14
N ASN A 183 -1.06 -11.20 5.70
CA ASN A 183 -0.28 -9.99 5.47
C ASN A 183 -0.80 -9.18 4.28
N ASP A 184 -1.25 -9.84 3.21
CA ASP A 184 -1.88 -9.16 2.08
C ASP A 184 -3.12 -8.38 2.56
N GLN A 185 -3.95 -9.00 3.41
CA GLN A 185 -5.13 -8.34 3.98
C GLN A 185 -4.72 -7.21 4.95
N ALA A 186 -3.75 -7.45 5.84
CA ALA A 186 -3.26 -6.45 6.77
C ALA A 186 -2.70 -5.20 6.04
N LEU A 187 -1.97 -5.39 4.95
CA LEU A 187 -1.51 -4.29 4.10
C LEU A 187 -2.67 -3.57 3.39
N ALA A 188 -3.65 -4.32 2.88
CA ALA A 188 -4.83 -3.72 2.27
C ALA A 188 -5.61 -2.88 3.30
N ASP A 189 -5.81 -3.40 4.50
CA ASP A 189 -6.50 -2.68 5.58
C ASP A 189 -5.73 -1.42 6.01
N ALA A 190 -4.41 -1.53 6.14
CA ALA A 190 -3.55 -0.41 6.54
C ALA A 190 -3.48 0.70 5.49
N LEU A 191 -3.34 0.34 4.20
CA LEU A 191 -3.03 1.27 3.12
C LEU A 191 -4.26 1.71 2.32
N LEU A 192 -5.28 0.86 2.22
CA LEU A 192 -6.47 1.16 1.43
C LEU A 192 -7.67 1.56 2.29
N GLY A 193 -7.68 1.19 3.55
CA GLY A 193 -8.80 1.38 4.48
C GLY A 193 -9.60 0.11 4.70
N GLY A 194 -9.87 -0.23 5.96
CA GLY A 194 -10.65 -1.40 6.36
C GLY A 194 -12.06 -1.34 5.77
N GLY A 195 -12.41 -2.36 5.01
CA GLY A 195 -13.64 -2.44 4.23
C GLY A 195 -13.37 -2.63 2.74
N ALA A 196 -12.12 -2.48 2.30
CA ALA A 196 -11.67 -3.10 1.07
C ALA A 196 -11.70 -4.62 1.30
N ASP A 197 -12.90 -5.21 1.19
CA ASP A 197 -13.02 -6.65 1.03
C ASP A 197 -12.05 -7.01 -0.10
N ALA A 198 -11.15 -7.96 0.14
CA ALA A 198 -10.27 -8.47 -0.90
C ALA A 198 -11.06 -8.94 -2.14
N SER A 199 -12.39 -9.04 -2.05
CA SER A 199 -13.30 -9.24 -3.15
C SER A 199 -13.42 -8.00 -4.07
N PHE A 200 -13.22 -6.77 -3.58
CA PHE A 200 -13.18 -5.58 -4.45
C PHE A 200 -12.09 -5.69 -5.52
N PHE A 201 -11.06 -6.42 -5.21
CA PHE A 201 -10.01 -6.78 -6.17
C PHE A 201 -10.26 -8.15 -6.82
N ARG A 202 -11.42 -8.80 -6.66
CA ARG A 202 -11.71 -10.17 -7.12
C ARG A 202 -12.76 -10.29 -8.23
N ASP A 203 -13.40 -9.21 -8.70
CA ASP A 203 -14.33 -9.29 -9.85
C ASP A 203 -13.66 -9.04 -11.20
#